data_d121961012b6d2290cd84974c09f83a0
#
_entry.id   d121961012b6d2290cd84974c09f83a0
#
_cell.length_a   1.000
_cell.length_b   1.000
_cell.length_c   1.000
_cell.angle_alpha   90.00
_cell.angle_beta   90.00
_cell.angle_gamma   90.00
#
_symmetry.space_group_name_H-M   'P 1'
#
loop_
_entity.id
_entity.type
_entity.pdbx_description
1 polymer ?
#
loop_
_entity_poly.entity_id
_entity_poly.type
_entity_poly.pdbx_seq_one_letter_code
_entity_poly.pdbx_strand_id
1 'polypeptide(L)' 'MIDPAWVSGLAAILFIIGLWGAFSRKNAIVVLMCIELMLNAVNLQFVAAATHWGNVTGWVYAVFAIAIAAAEVALSLIHI' A
#
# COMPACT_ATOMS: atom_id res chain seq x y z
N MET A 1 2.70 -5.57 -21.72
CA MET A 1 1.70 -5.33 -20.67
C MET A 1 1.84 -6.39 -19.59
N ILE A 2 1.85 -5.98 -18.34
CA ILE A 2 2.01 -6.92 -17.23
C ILE A 2 0.68 -7.59 -16.93
N ASP A 3 0.73 -8.91 -16.76
CA ASP A 3 -0.46 -9.67 -16.39
C ASP A 3 -0.93 -9.24 -14.99
N PRO A 4 -2.23 -8.93 -14.80
CA PRO A 4 -2.76 -8.59 -13.49
C PRO A 4 -2.43 -9.61 -12.39
N ALA A 5 -2.29 -10.89 -12.74
CA ALA A 5 -1.94 -11.92 -11.78
C ALA A 5 -0.55 -11.69 -11.17
N TRP A 6 0.39 -11.19 -11.95
CA TRP A 6 1.73 -10.87 -11.47
C TRP A 6 1.69 -9.71 -10.48
N VAL A 7 0.92 -8.68 -10.79
CA VAL A 7 0.77 -7.52 -9.92
C VAL A 7 0.11 -7.92 -8.61
N SER A 8 -0.94 -8.76 -8.69
CA SER A 8 -1.61 -9.26 -7.49
C SER A 8 -0.69 -10.11 -6.62
N GLY A 9 0.12 -10.96 -7.24
CA GLY A 9 1.11 -11.75 -6.52
C GLY A 9 2.14 -10.88 -5.82
N LEU A 10 2.65 -9.86 -6.51
CA LEU A 10 3.59 -8.92 -5.93
C LEU A 10 2.96 -8.16 -4.76
N ALA A 11 1.72 -7.70 -4.93
CA ALA A 11 1.01 -6.98 -3.88
C ALA A 11 0.81 -7.86 -2.65
N ALA A 12 0.47 -9.13 -2.84
CA ALA A 12 0.30 -10.07 -1.74
C ALA A 12 1.61 -10.27 -0.97
N ILE A 13 2.72 -10.42 -1.69
CA ILE A 13 4.05 -10.58 -1.08
C ILE A 13 4.41 -9.33 -0.27
N LEU A 14 4.22 -8.15 -0.85
CA LEU A 14 4.52 -6.89 -0.16
C LEU A 14 3.67 -6.72 1.08
N PHE A 15 2.39 -7.09 1.00
CA PHE A 15 1.49 -7.02 2.13
C PHE A 15 1.94 -7.93 3.27
N ILE A 16 2.32 -9.17 2.94
CA ILE A 16 2.78 -10.13 3.93
C ILE A 16 4.08 -9.65 4.59
N ILE A 17 5.01 -9.12 3.80
CA ILE A 17 6.27 -8.58 4.32
C ILE A 17 5.99 -7.42 5.28
N GLY A 18 5.12 -6.51 4.89
CA GLY A 18 4.73 -5.38 5.73
C GLY A 18 4.06 -5.83 7.02
N LEU A 19 3.15 -6.79 6.92
CA LEU A 19 2.45 -7.33 8.07
C LEU A 19 3.41 -7.97 9.07
N TRP A 20 4.31 -8.81 8.57
CA TRP A 20 5.31 -9.46 9.41
C TRP A 20 6.23 -8.44 10.08
N GLY A 21 6.68 -7.45 9.32
CA GLY A 21 7.52 -6.39 9.85
C GLY A 21 6.81 -5.58 10.94
N ALA A 22 5.52 -5.27 10.73
CA ALA A 22 4.75 -4.50 11.70
C ALA A 22 4.62 -5.23 13.03
N PHE A 23 4.44 -6.55 13.00
CA PHE A 23 4.31 -7.34 14.23
C PHE A 23 5.66 -7.71 14.85
N SER A 24 6.74 -7.70 14.07
CA SER A 24 8.06 -8.14 14.56
C SER A 24 8.90 -7.03 15.16
N ARG A 25 8.61 -5.77 14.80
CA ARG A 25 9.47 -4.65 15.19
C ARG A 25 8.83 -3.84 16.32
N LYS A 26 9.69 -3.33 17.20
CA LYS A 26 9.25 -2.48 18.32
C LYS A 26 9.44 -0.99 18.02
N ASN A 27 10.25 -0.66 17.03
CA ASN A 27 10.50 0.73 16.67
C ASN A 27 9.27 1.32 15.93
N ALA A 28 8.73 2.41 16.46
CA ALA A 28 7.53 3.02 15.92
C ALA A 28 7.71 3.47 14.46
N ILE A 29 8.87 4.00 14.11
CA ILE A 29 9.14 4.43 12.74
C ILE A 29 9.15 3.24 11.79
N VAL A 30 9.77 2.13 12.20
CA VAL A 30 9.80 0.92 11.38
C VAL A 30 8.40 0.35 11.21
N VAL A 31 7.59 0.37 12.26
CA VAL A 31 6.19 -0.09 12.18
C VAL A 31 5.40 0.78 11.20
N LEU A 32 5.60 2.09 11.23
CA LEU A 32 4.97 3.00 10.27
C LEU A 32 5.37 2.69 8.84
N MET A 33 6.65 2.43 8.61
CA MET A 33 7.14 2.06 7.29
C MET A 33 6.51 0.75 6.82
N CYS A 34 6.34 -0.21 7.71
CA CYS A 34 5.70 -1.48 7.37
C CYS A 34 4.23 -1.30 7.03
N ILE A 35 3.51 -0.45 7.77
CA ILE A 35 2.12 -0.12 7.48
C ILE A 35 2.03 0.57 6.12
N GLU A 36 2.95 1.46 5.82
CA GLU A 36 3.02 2.14 4.54
C GLU A 36 3.21 1.14 3.40
N LEU A 37 4.07 0.15 3.61
CA LEU A 37 4.29 -0.91 2.64
C LEU A 37 3.00 -1.71 2.39
N MET A 38 2.25 -2.00 3.45
CA MET A 38 0.96 -2.67 3.33
C MET A 38 -0.04 -1.84 2.54
N LEU A 39 -0.08 -0.53 2.78
CA LEU A 39 -0.95 0.37 2.04
C LEU A 39 -0.56 0.46 0.57
N ASN A 40 0.74 0.47 0.28
CA ASN A 40 1.23 0.44 -1.10
C ASN A 40 0.82 -0.84 -1.81
N ALA A 41 0.81 -1.97 -1.10
CA ALA A 41 0.35 -3.24 -1.67
C ALA A 41 -1.12 -3.16 -2.06
N VAL A 42 -1.95 -2.55 -1.21
CA VAL A 42 -3.38 -2.35 -1.50
C VAL A 42 -3.54 -1.42 -2.70
N ASN A 43 -2.73 -0.37 -2.80
CA ASN A 43 -2.76 0.55 -3.94
C ASN A 43 -2.41 -0.15 -5.24
N LEU A 44 -1.43 -1.06 -5.21
CA LEU A 44 -1.08 -1.86 -6.38
C LEU A 44 -2.28 -2.68 -6.85
N GLN A 45 -3.05 -3.24 -5.91
CA GLN A 45 -4.26 -3.98 -6.24
C GLN A 45 -5.30 -3.09 -6.90
N PHE A 46 -5.50 -1.88 -6.41
CA PHE A 46 -6.44 -0.94 -7.01
C PHE A 46 -6.02 -0.56 -8.43
N VAL A 47 -4.73 -0.29 -8.63
CA VAL A 47 -4.20 0.05 -9.95
C VAL A 47 -4.35 -1.13 -10.90
N ALA A 48 -4.03 -2.34 -10.45
CA ALA A 48 -4.18 -3.53 -11.27
C ALA A 48 -5.64 -3.76 -11.65
N ALA A 49 -6.56 -3.59 -10.71
CA ALA A 49 -7.99 -3.73 -10.98
C ALA A 49 -8.47 -2.68 -11.98
N ALA A 50 -8.04 -1.42 -11.81
CA ALA A 50 -8.41 -0.34 -12.71
C ALA A 50 -7.91 -0.62 -14.13
N THR A 51 -6.69 -1.09 -14.26
CA THR A 51 -6.11 -1.42 -15.57
C THR A 51 -6.84 -2.59 -16.21
N HIS A 52 -7.11 -3.63 -15.43
CA HIS A 52 -7.77 -4.84 -15.93
C HIS A 52 -9.20 -4.56 -16.38
N TRP A 53 -9.94 -3.79 -15.59
CA TRP A 53 -11.35 -3.51 -15.86
C TRP A 53 -11.57 -2.24 -16.70
N GLY A 54 -10.51 -1.46 -16.91
CA GLY A 54 -10.60 -0.18 -17.62
C GLY A 54 -11.43 0.84 -16.85
N ASN A 55 -11.46 0.75 -15.54
CA ASN A 55 -12.32 1.57 -14.70
C ASN A 55 -11.52 2.72 -14.06
N VAL A 56 -11.90 3.95 -14.43
CA VAL A 56 -11.28 5.16 -13.90
C VAL A 56 -11.45 5.29 -12.39
N THR A 57 -12.55 4.77 -11.86
CA THR A 57 -12.84 4.83 -10.43
C THR A 57 -11.74 4.19 -9.59
N GLY A 58 -11.17 3.07 -10.06
CA GLY A 58 -10.05 2.42 -9.38
C GLY A 58 -8.83 3.31 -9.28
N TRP A 59 -8.53 4.05 -10.35
CA TRP A 59 -7.43 5.01 -10.35
C TRP A 59 -7.64 6.14 -9.35
N VAL A 60 -8.87 6.65 -9.26
CA VAL A 60 -9.23 7.70 -8.31
C VAL A 60 -9.03 7.20 -6.89
N TYR A 61 -9.51 6.00 -6.58
CA TYR A 61 -9.33 5.42 -5.25
C TYR A 61 -7.86 5.23 -4.92
N ALA A 62 -7.04 4.80 -5.87
CA ALA A 62 -5.60 4.63 -5.66
C ALA A 62 -4.94 5.97 -5.31
N VAL A 63 -5.28 7.04 -6.03
CA VAL A 63 -4.74 8.37 -5.75
C VAL A 63 -5.14 8.85 -4.36
N PHE A 64 -6.40 8.69 -3.98
CA PHE A 64 -6.86 9.06 -2.65
C PHE A 64 -6.15 8.25 -1.56
N ALA A 65 -5.98 6.95 -1.77
CA ALA A 65 -5.30 6.09 -0.81
C ALA A 65 -3.85 6.52 -0.61
N ILE A 66 -3.15 6.89 -1.68
CA ILE A 66 -1.77 7.40 -1.61
C ILE A 66 -1.74 8.70 -0.81
N ALA A 67 -2.67 9.60 -1.07
CA ALA A 67 -2.74 10.89 -0.35
C ALA A 67 -2.99 10.68 1.14
N ILE A 68 -3.91 9.78 1.49
CA ILE A 68 -4.22 9.47 2.88
C ILE A 68 -3.00 8.83 3.57
N ALA A 69 -2.33 7.91 2.89
CA ALA A 69 -1.13 7.27 3.42
C ALA A 69 -0.03 8.29 3.71
N ALA A 70 0.20 9.22 2.79
CA ALA A 70 1.18 10.27 2.97
C ALA A 70 0.82 11.16 4.17
N ALA A 71 -0.45 11.50 4.31
CA ALA A 71 -0.92 12.32 5.43
C ALA A 71 -0.73 11.59 6.77
N GLU A 72 -1.03 10.30 6.81
CA GLU A 72 -0.87 9.49 8.02
C GLU A 72 0.59 9.44 8.46
N VAL A 73 1.52 9.24 7.53
CA VAL A 73 2.94 9.19 7.84
C VAL A 73 3.41 10.56 8.36
N ALA A 74 3.01 11.64 7.70
CA ALA A 74 3.38 12.99 8.11
C ALA A 74 2.89 13.29 9.53
N LEU A 75 1.61 12.97 9.81
CA LEU A 75 1.03 13.18 11.14
C LEU A 75 1.73 12.34 12.21
N SER A 76 2.05 11.10 11.88
CA SER A 76 2.73 10.20 12.81
C SER A 76 4.13 10.70 13.14
N LEU A 77 4.86 11.21 12.17
CA LEU A 77 6.18 11.77 12.39
C LEU A 77 6.13 13.03 13.25
N ILE A 78 5.10 13.84 13.08
CA ILE A 78 4.90 15.02 13.91
C ILE A 78 4.63 14.62 15.36
N HIS A 79 3.86 13.55 15.57
CA HIS A 79 3.54 13.07 16.91
C HIS A 79 4.73 12.48 17.65
N ILE A 80 5.67 11.94 16.92
CA ILE A 80 6.88 11.39 17.51
C ILE A 80 7.86 12.50 17.90
#